data_6f3085e91235fbda0ea451c019b1510a
#
_entry.id   6f3085e91235fbda0ea451c019b1510a
#
_cell.length_a   1.000
_cell.length_b   1.000
_cell.length_c   1.000
_cell.angle_alpha   90.00
_cell.angle_beta   90.00
_cell.angle_gamma   90.00
#
_symmetry.space_group_name_H-M   'P 1'
#
loop_
_entity.id
_entity.type
_entity.pdbx_description
1 polymer ?
#
loop_
_entity_poly.entity_id
_entity_poly.type
_entity_poly.pdbx_seq_one_letter_code
_entity_poly.pdbx_strand_id
1 'polypeptide(L)'
;MVKIGFIHISSSSLRLVLAEIEEIGYFRVVDELKTPMKICYNLNNTCKVCNEKLHYIISTLKTYESLCLASGTSNIIAIATNSFNQICDNEIIVKSLKDNFDLDLRILTPKEEIYYNYLGIVKSLNVENSLVVEITGTSTNLTWVKDGNIEEWSVLPFGNINLTYNYGLNDRILSDSIDECNSFISNHLKDVDWLNNSFESIILIGDVGRNIAKIDKKRRRYPFDNFNNYELLDNEIHELYNMVKSKDLRQRRKIEGLEQDMADTIFTSLAIFHNISDLVSSRYIKISNHSLREGILYEFLDNNYDVIHDILDYSLYGILHSLNCNIDHANQVYKITLDLFNALKPLHHLDDNYLNILKTSSLLHDCGISINYLQHHKHSFYIILNSYINVLNHKELLMSAAIAASHRFNNYQIPVPQFSSIINKLDLKAIYELGALLKIAEGLDRSLVSSVKDVEVTLNDEEVIILLSSPLNLDVEIHQALRARDFFREVYDRDLIIRKK
;
A
#
# COMPACT_ATOMS: atom_id res chain seq x y z
N MET A 1 -4.43 22.71 -7.12
CA MET A 1 -3.62 21.85 -6.21
C MET A 1 -3.28 22.61 -4.94
N VAL A 2 -3.55 22.03 -3.79
CA VAL A 2 -3.20 22.56 -2.46
C VAL A 2 -2.05 21.72 -1.90
N LYS A 3 -1.06 22.38 -1.27
CA LYS A 3 0.05 21.68 -0.61
C LYS A 3 -0.18 21.62 0.89
N ILE A 4 0.07 20.48 1.48
CA ILE A 4 -0.02 20.26 2.92
C ILE A 4 1.30 19.69 3.45
N GLY A 5 1.74 20.23 4.60
CA GLY A 5 2.87 19.68 5.36
C GLY A 5 2.35 18.85 6.53
N PHE A 6 2.88 17.66 6.71
CA PHE A 6 2.54 16.80 7.81
C PHE A 6 3.80 16.51 8.64
N ILE A 7 3.85 17.03 9.87
CA ILE A 7 4.96 16.81 10.81
C ILE A 7 4.52 15.79 11.86
N HIS A 8 5.26 14.71 11.95
CA HIS A 8 5.01 13.63 12.90
C HIS A 8 6.19 13.44 13.84
N ILE A 9 5.92 13.55 15.14
CA ILE A 9 6.89 13.34 16.22
C ILE A 9 6.57 12.03 16.93
N SER A 10 7.47 11.06 16.84
CA SER A 10 7.37 9.77 17.54
C SER A 10 8.53 9.55 18.52
N SER A 11 8.46 8.50 19.32
CA SER A 11 9.57 8.10 20.19
C SER A 11 10.87 7.76 19.45
N SER A 12 10.75 7.36 18.18
CA SER A 12 11.89 6.90 17.36
C SER A 12 12.40 7.92 16.36
N SER A 13 11.54 8.83 15.87
CA SER A 13 11.90 9.74 14.78
C SER A 13 11.02 10.98 14.70
N LEU A 14 11.54 12.03 14.06
CA LEU A 14 10.77 13.11 13.48
C LEU A 14 10.59 12.84 11.97
N ARG A 15 9.42 13.12 11.45
CA ARG A 15 9.13 13.01 10.02
C ARG A 15 8.43 14.27 9.53
N LEU A 16 8.80 14.70 8.33
CA LEU A 16 8.04 15.64 7.53
C LEU A 16 7.60 14.94 6.27
N VAL A 17 6.33 15.11 5.92
CA VAL A 17 5.79 14.72 4.62
C VAL A 17 5.17 15.93 3.96
N LEU A 18 5.53 16.19 2.72
CA LEU A 18 4.88 17.15 1.86
C LEU A 18 3.97 16.41 0.90
N ALA A 19 2.70 16.76 0.89
CA ALA A 19 1.72 16.19 -0.03
C ALA A 19 1.04 17.28 -0.86
N GLU A 20 0.73 16.96 -2.10
CA GLU A 20 -0.13 17.72 -2.98
C GLU A 20 -1.51 17.08 -3.01
N ILE A 21 -2.56 17.91 -2.92
CA ILE A 21 -3.96 17.48 -2.96
C ILE A 21 -4.58 18.01 -4.25
N GLU A 22 -5.14 17.08 -5.03
CA GLU A 22 -5.91 17.35 -6.23
C GLU A 22 -7.34 17.83 -5.88
N GLU A 23 -8.04 18.43 -6.84
CA GLU A 23 -9.41 18.93 -6.62
C GLU A 23 -10.41 17.85 -6.21
N ILE A 24 -10.18 16.61 -6.63
CA ILE A 24 -11.00 15.44 -6.27
C ILE A 24 -10.67 14.87 -4.89
N GLY A 25 -9.82 15.53 -4.10
CA GLY A 25 -9.39 15.03 -2.80
C GLY A 25 -8.37 13.89 -2.84
N TYR A 26 -7.75 13.60 -3.99
CA TYR A 26 -6.64 12.65 -4.05
C TYR A 26 -5.34 13.34 -3.62
N PHE A 27 -4.57 12.69 -2.75
CA PHE A 27 -3.28 13.20 -2.35
C PHE A 27 -2.11 12.39 -2.91
N ARG A 28 -1.03 13.11 -3.22
CA ARG A 28 0.23 12.54 -3.66
C ARG A 28 1.36 13.04 -2.76
N VAL A 29 2.15 12.13 -2.21
CA VAL A 29 3.37 12.49 -1.48
C VAL A 29 4.40 13.01 -2.49
N VAL A 30 4.91 14.22 -2.23
CA VAL A 30 5.90 14.90 -3.08
C VAL A 30 7.30 14.74 -2.50
N ASP A 31 7.41 14.81 -1.16
CA ASP A 31 8.69 14.68 -0.46
C ASP A 31 8.49 14.14 0.95
N GLU A 32 9.48 13.41 1.45
CA GLU A 32 9.49 12.85 2.81
C GLU A 32 10.89 12.96 3.41
N LEU A 33 10.96 13.56 4.60
CA LEU A 33 12.18 13.60 5.41
C LEU A 33 11.96 12.82 6.71
N LYS A 34 12.90 11.93 7.03
CA LYS A 34 12.95 11.20 8.31
C LYS A 34 14.23 11.55 9.04
N THR A 35 14.11 12.04 10.28
CA THR A 35 15.23 12.27 11.19
C THR A 35 15.13 11.30 12.36
N PRO A 36 15.97 10.26 12.43
CA PRO A 36 15.97 9.32 13.55
C PRO A 36 16.35 10.02 14.86
N MET A 37 15.59 9.78 15.93
CA MET A 37 15.80 10.51 17.18
C MET A 37 16.01 9.63 18.41
N LYS A 38 15.32 8.49 18.50
CA LYS A 38 15.31 7.63 19.69
C LYS A 38 15.23 8.46 20.98
N ILE A 39 14.10 9.12 21.18
CA ILE A 39 13.92 10.11 22.27
C ILE A 39 13.96 9.44 23.64
N CYS A 40 13.47 8.22 23.78
CA CYS A 40 13.38 7.46 25.02
C CYS A 40 14.32 6.26 24.99
N TYR A 41 15.55 6.42 25.52
CA TYR A 41 16.51 5.32 25.64
C TYR A 41 16.56 4.67 27.04
N ASN A 42 16.19 5.39 28.10
CA ASN A 42 16.32 4.92 29.47
C ASN A 42 14.95 4.65 30.12
N LEU A 43 14.70 3.39 30.43
CA LEU A 43 13.47 2.88 31.02
C LEU A 43 13.41 2.99 32.55
N ASN A 44 14.47 3.44 33.19
CA ASN A 44 14.46 3.69 34.63
C ASN A 44 13.78 5.03 34.95
N ASN A 45 12.46 5.14 34.67
CA ASN A 45 11.53 6.21 35.14
C ASN A 45 11.98 7.68 35.04
N THR A 46 13.08 8.00 34.34
CA THR A 46 13.58 9.36 34.16
C THR A 46 13.99 9.58 32.70
N CYS A 47 13.02 9.60 31.84
CA CYS A 47 13.23 9.97 30.43
C CYS A 47 13.36 11.50 30.32
N LYS A 48 14.45 12.07 30.89
CA LYS A 48 14.79 13.48 30.68
C LYS A 48 15.42 13.62 29.30
N VAL A 49 14.83 14.46 28.49
CA VAL A 49 15.48 14.91 27.26
C VAL A 49 16.58 15.90 27.64
N CYS A 50 17.85 15.55 27.39
CA CYS A 50 18.94 16.46 27.63
C CYS A 50 18.82 17.72 26.73
N ASN A 51 19.36 18.85 27.21
CA ASN A 51 19.27 20.12 26.48
C ASN A 51 19.78 20.03 25.03
N GLU A 52 20.84 19.27 24.79
CA GLU A 52 21.38 19.05 23.42
C GLU A 52 20.34 18.39 22.51
N LYS A 53 19.61 17.39 23.02
CA LYS A 53 18.59 16.69 22.26
C LYS A 53 17.36 17.57 22.02
N LEU A 54 16.98 18.39 23.01
CA LEU A 54 15.93 19.38 22.83
C LEU A 54 16.30 20.40 21.75
N HIS A 55 17.52 20.94 21.77
CA HIS A 55 18.02 21.83 20.73
C HIS A 55 18.02 21.18 19.37
N TYR A 56 18.37 19.90 19.29
CA TYR A 56 18.36 19.14 18.03
C TYR A 56 16.92 18.96 17.51
N ILE A 57 15.94 18.64 18.37
CA ILE A 57 14.52 18.57 18.02
C ILE A 57 14.06 19.92 17.44
N ILE A 58 14.29 21.01 18.16
CA ILE A 58 13.90 22.36 17.76
C ILE A 58 14.54 22.76 16.42
N SER A 59 15.84 22.52 16.24
CA SER A 59 16.54 22.84 15.00
C SER A 59 16.02 22.04 13.81
N THR A 60 15.71 20.76 14.02
CA THR A 60 15.12 19.91 12.97
C THR A 60 13.73 20.41 12.58
N LEU A 61 12.88 20.74 13.56
CA LEU A 61 11.54 21.26 13.29
C LEU A 61 11.58 22.61 12.58
N LYS A 62 12.53 23.51 12.90
CA LYS A 62 12.77 24.75 12.15
C LYS A 62 13.14 24.48 10.69
N THR A 63 13.95 23.45 10.44
CA THR A 63 14.27 23.04 9.07
C THR A 63 13.03 22.55 8.35
N TYR A 64 12.17 21.75 9.01
CA TYR A 64 10.94 21.24 8.43
C TYR A 64 9.92 22.36 8.12
N GLU A 65 9.74 23.29 9.07
CA GLU A 65 8.88 24.48 8.86
C GLU A 65 9.40 25.32 7.68
N SER A 66 10.71 25.61 7.66
CA SER A 66 11.33 26.35 6.57
C SER A 66 11.13 25.68 5.21
N LEU A 67 11.19 24.35 5.15
CA LEU A 67 10.94 23.61 3.93
C LEU A 67 9.47 23.68 3.50
N CYS A 68 8.54 23.57 4.46
CA CYS A 68 7.11 23.77 4.20
C CYS A 68 6.86 25.17 3.59
N LEU A 69 7.38 26.21 4.21
CA LEU A 69 7.22 27.59 3.73
C LEU A 69 7.85 27.78 2.35
N ALA A 70 9.06 27.29 2.13
CA ALA A 70 9.75 27.39 0.84
C ALA A 70 9.04 26.63 -0.28
N SER A 71 8.35 25.53 0.03
CA SER A 71 7.57 24.74 -0.92
C SER A 71 6.18 25.34 -1.22
N GLY A 72 5.81 26.46 -0.57
CA GLY A 72 4.50 27.09 -0.72
C GLY A 72 3.36 26.36 -0.01
N THR A 73 3.69 25.59 1.04
CA THR A 73 2.70 24.87 1.87
C THR A 73 1.94 25.88 2.72
N SER A 74 0.60 25.87 2.60
CA SER A 74 -0.28 26.77 3.35
C SER A 74 -0.79 26.19 4.66
N ASN A 75 -0.87 24.85 4.74
CA ASN A 75 -1.40 24.14 5.90
C ASN A 75 -0.36 23.15 6.43
N ILE A 76 -0.03 23.26 7.72
CA ILE A 76 0.86 22.32 8.40
C ILE A 76 0.10 21.64 9.52
N ILE A 77 0.00 20.31 9.45
CA ILE A 77 -0.54 19.48 10.52
C ILE A 77 0.63 18.93 11.32
N ALA A 78 0.74 19.29 12.59
CA ALA A 78 1.79 18.81 13.48
C ALA A 78 1.18 17.92 14.56
N ILE A 79 1.66 16.68 14.63
CA ILE A 79 1.23 15.71 15.65
C ILE A 79 2.41 15.08 16.39
N ALA A 80 2.15 14.70 17.64
CA ALA A 80 3.02 13.80 18.40
C ALA A 80 2.23 12.56 18.83
N THR A 81 2.88 11.40 18.83
CA THR A 81 2.30 10.17 19.36
C THR A 81 2.22 10.20 20.88
N ASN A 82 1.36 9.36 21.47
CA ASN A 82 1.21 9.23 22.93
C ASN A 82 2.54 8.90 23.65
N SER A 83 3.47 8.24 22.98
CA SER A 83 4.82 8.00 23.52
C SER A 83 5.54 9.30 23.93
N PHE A 84 5.12 10.44 23.38
CA PHE A 84 5.60 11.76 23.77
C PHE A 84 5.19 12.13 25.20
N ASN A 85 4.03 11.68 25.68
CA ASN A 85 3.57 11.89 27.06
C ASN A 85 4.40 11.13 28.10
N GLN A 86 5.17 10.13 27.69
CA GLN A 86 6.08 9.37 28.57
C GLN A 86 7.41 10.10 28.79
N ILE A 87 7.65 11.21 28.13
CA ILE A 87 8.82 12.05 28.30
C ILE A 87 8.59 12.95 29.52
N CYS A 88 9.47 12.89 30.54
CA CYS A 88 9.32 13.66 31.78
C CYS A 88 9.24 15.18 31.58
N ASP A 89 9.87 15.70 30.55
CA ASP A 89 9.92 17.11 30.20
C ASP A 89 9.01 17.48 28.99
N ASN A 90 7.96 16.70 28.74
CA ASN A 90 7.08 16.90 27.57
C ASN A 90 6.46 18.30 27.55
N GLU A 91 6.03 18.83 28.72
CA GLU A 91 5.47 20.18 28.81
C GLU A 91 6.48 21.27 28.41
N ILE A 92 7.76 21.09 28.76
CA ILE A 92 8.84 22.01 28.39
C ILE A 92 9.03 21.96 26.86
N ILE A 93 8.99 20.76 26.27
CA ILE A 93 9.14 20.59 24.82
C ILE A 93 7.93 21.22 24.11
N VAL A 94 6.71 20.92 24.55
CA VAL A 94 5.47 21.51 23.96
C VAL A 94 5.50 23.01 24.06
N LYS A 95 5.85 23.57 25.24
CA LYS A 95 6.00 25.01 25.42
C LYS A 95 7.07 25.60 24.51
N SER A 96 8.25 24.96 24.45
CA SER A 96 9.32 25.40 23.57
C SER A 96 8.94 25.35 22.08
N LEU A 97 8.11 24.37 21.68
CA LEU A 97 7.58 24.31 20.32
C LEU A 97 6.60 25.46 20.06
N LYS A 98 5.67 25.72 20.99
CA LYS A 98 4.73 26.85 20.87
C LYS A 98 5.45 28.22 20.85
N ASP A 99 6.52 28.37 21.65
CA ASP A 99 7.28 29.63 21.73
C ASP A 99 8.16 29.88 20.46
N ASN A 100 8.54 28.82 19.74
CA ASN A 100 9.45 28.89 18.60
C ASN A 100 8.76 28.74 17.23
N PHE A 101 7.53 28.24 17.21
CA PHE A 101 6.78 27.91 15.99
C PHE A 101 5.34 28.37 16.15
N ASP A 102 4.75 28.87 15.07
CA ASP A 102 3.30 29.10 14.95
C ASP A 102 2.59 27.79 14.54
N LEU A 103 2.97 26.69 15.19
CA LEU A 103 2.45 25.36 14.91
C LEU A 103 1.61 24.86 16.10
N ASP A 104 0.38 24.49 15.82
CA ASP A 104 -0.44 23.80 16.82
C ASP A 104 -0.08 22.30 16.84
N LEU A 105 0.78 21.93 17.80
CA LEU A 105 1.16 20.54 18.02
C LEU A 105 0.09 19.81 18.81
N ARG A 106 -0.59 18.86 18.15
CA ARG A 106 -1.56 17.98 18.79
C ARG A 106 -0.86 16.71 19.27
N ILE A 107 -0.96 16.39 20.56
CA ILE A 107 -0.52 15.12 21.12
C ILE A 107 -1.70 14.16 21.10
N LEU A 108 -1.53 13.04 20.41
CA LEU A 108 -2.58 12.04 20.27
C LEU A 108 -2.74 11.19 21.52
N THR A 109 -3.95 10.84 21.86
CA THR A 109 -4.25 9.80 22.85
C THR A 109 -4.06 8.41 22.21
N PRO A 110 -3.87 7.34 23.02
CA PRO A 110 -3.80 5.98 22.48
C PRO A 110 -5.01 5.61 21.61
N LYS A 111 -6.20 6.05 21.98
CA LYS A 111 -7.42 5.80 21.21
C LYS A 111 -7.40 6.49 19.85
N GLU A 112 -6.87 7.72 19.78
CA GLU A 112 -6.72 8.44 18.51
C GLU A 112 -5.69 7.80 17.60
N GLU A 113 -4.56 7.31 18.16
CA GLU A 113 -3.57 6.56 17.37
C GLU A 113 -4.17 5.29 16.75
N ILE A 114 -4.90 4.52 17.54
CA ILE A 114 -5.64 3.34 17.06
C ILE A 114 -6.62 3.72 15.96
N TYR A 115 -7.41 4.77 16.16
CA TYR A 115 -8.39 5.23 15.19
C TYR A 115 -7.75 5.66 13.87
N TYR A 116 -6.66 6.45 13.91
CA TYR A 116 -6.01 6.88 12.68
C TYR A 116 -5.24 5.75 11.98
N ASN A 117 -4.64 4.84 12.72
CA ASN A 117 -4.08 3.62 12.14
C ASN A 117 -5.15 2.79 11.42
N TYR A 118 -6.28 2.57 12.09
CA TYR A 118 -7.44 1.90 11.50
C TYR A 118 -7.92 2.61 10.23
N LEU A 119 -8.11 3.94 10.28
CA LEU A 119 -8.58 4.71 9.13
C LEU A 119 -7.62 4.60 7.93
N GLY A 120 -6.31 4.67 8.18
CA GLY A 120 -5.29 4.46 7.14
C GLY A 120 -5.39 3.09 6.48
N ILE A 121 -5.73 2.05 7.25
CA ILE A 121 -5.86 0.68 6.75
C ILE A 121 -7.15 0.49 5.96
N VAL A 122 -8.31 0.85 6.51
CA VAL A 122 -9.61 0.60 5.85
C VAL A 122 -9.84 1.47 4.63
N LYS A 123 -9.13 2.60 4.50
CA LYS A 123 -9.13 3.46 3.30
C LYS A 123 -8.11 3.01 2.24
N SER A 124 -7.37 1.92 2.47
CA SER A 124 -6.34 1.44 1.55
C SER A 124 -6.40 -0.05 1.23
N LEU A 125 -6.94 -0.85 2.12
CA LEU A 125 -7.05 -2.30 1.98
C LEU A 125 -8.49 -2.76 2.19
N ASN A 126 -8.85 -3.85 1.52
CA ASN A 126 -10.06 -4.59 1.88
C ASN A 126 -9.78 -5.40 3.15
N VAL A 127 -10.51 -5.07 4.23
CA VAL A 127 -10.33 -5.68 5.57
C VAL A 127 -11.62 -6.34 5.99
N GLU A 128 -11.66 -7.67 5.95
CA GLU A 128 -12.83 -8.46 6.35
C GLU A 128 -12.76 -8.82 7.83
N ASN A 129 -11.76 -9.60 8.25
CA ASN A 129 -11.55 -9.99 9.65
C ASN A 129 -10.04 -10.07 9.93
N SER A 130 -9.46 -8.99 10.43
CA SER A 130 -8.01 -8.86 10.54
C SER A 130 -7.54 -8.31 11.88
N LEU A 131 -6.37 -8.78 12.32
CA LEU A 131 -5.62 -8.20 13.42
C LEU A 131 -4.62 -7.18 12.86
N VAL A 132 -4.83 -5.89 13.12
CA VAL A 132 -3.85 -4.84 12.81
C VAL A 132 -2.85 -4.73 13.95
N VAL A 133 -1.55 -4.80 13.63
CA VAL A 133 -0.45 -4.76 14.58
C VAL A 133 0.47 -3.59 14.24
N GLU A 134 0.72 -2.72 15.22
CA GLU A 134 1.76 -1.69 15.15
C GLU A 134 2.74 -1.86 16.32
N ILE A 135 4.02 -2.03 16.02
CA ILE A 135 5.08 -2.12 17.03
C ILE A 135 5.84 -0.79 17.01
N THR A 136 5.68 -0.01 18.06
CA THR A 136 6.39 1.26 18.25
C THR A 136 7.63 1.07 19.12
N GLY A 137 8.32 2.16 19.45
CA GLY A 137 9.47 2.08 20.38
C GLY A 137 9.10 1.67 21.80
N THR A 138 7.91 2.04 22.27
CA THR A 138 7.50 1.89 23.67
C THR A 138 6.17 1.20 23.89
N SER A 139 5.40 0.94 22.82
CA SER A 139 4.11 0.24 22.88
C SER A 139 3.94 -0.73 21.70
N THR A 140 3.06 -1.70 21.88
CA THR A 140 2.54 -2.54 20.80
C THR A 140 1.03 -2.36 20.76
N ASN A 141 0.55 -1.83 19.64
CA ASN A 141 -0.85 -1.53 19.41
C ASN A 141 -1.50 -2.68 18.64
N LEU A 142 -2.59 -3.21 19.16
CA LEU A 142 -3.37 -4.30 18.58
C LEU A 142 -4.78 -3.79 18.32
N THR A 143 -5.29 -4.01 17.11
CA THR A 143 -6.67 -3.61 16.75
C THR A 143 -7.32 -4.74 15.96
N TRP A 144 -8.45 -5.22 16.44
CA TRP A 144 -9.29 -6.15 15.70
C TRP A 144 -10.24 -5.35 14.82
N VAL A 145 -10.10 -5.53 13.52
CA VAL A 145 -10.99 -4.93 12.52
C VAL A 145 -11.78 -6.03 11.84
N LYS A 146 -13.10 -5.90 11.84
CA LYS A 146 -14.02 -6.83 11.21
C LYS A 146 -15.07 -6.08 10.42
N ASP A 147 -15.31 -6.52 9.18
CA ASP A 147 -16.26 -5.90 8.25
C ASP A 147 -16.12 -4.37 8.19
N GLY A 148 -14.86 -3.90 8.14
CA GLY A 148 -14.50 -2.49 8.09
C GLY A 148 -14.73 -1.71 9.39
N ASN A 149 -14.98 -2.34 10.55
CA ASN A 149 -15.19 -1.68 11.84
C ASN A 149 -14.20 -2.17 12.90
N ILE A 150 -13.86 -1.30 13.86
CA ILE A 150 -13.10 -1.71 15.04
C ILE A 150 -14.02 -2.49 15.96
N GLU A 151 -13.69 -3.76 16.24
CA GLU A 151 -14.36 -4.59 17.23
C GLU A 151 -13.73 -4.39 18.62
N GLU A 152 -12.41 -4.57 18.70
CA GLU A 152 -11.63 -4.47 19.94
C GLU A 152 -10.27 -3.85 19.68
N TRP A 153 -9.63 -3.31 20.70
CA TRP A 153 -8.25 -2.85 20.63
C TRP A 153 -7.56 -2.93 21.99
N SER A 154 -6.23 -3.05 21.95
CA SER A 154 -5.39 -3.04 23.14
C SER A 154 -4.06 -2.36 22.86
N VAL A 155 -3.53 -1.65 23.84
CA VAL A 155 -2.20 -1.05 23.81
C VAL A 155 -1.33 -1.72 24.88
N LEU A 156 -0.39 -2.54 24.46
CA LEU A 156 0.54 -3.21 25.35
C LEU A 156 1.68 -2.25 25.75
N PRO A 157 2.09 -2.23 27.03
CA PRO A 157 3.04 -1.23 27.55
C PRO A 157 4.50 -1.57 27.22
N PHE A 158 4.74 -2.18 26.05
CA PHE A 158 6.08 -2.51 25.57
C PHE A 158 6.17 -2.40 24.05
N GLY A 159 7.32 -1.99 23.58
CA GLY A 159 7.67 -1.91 22.17
C GLY A 159 9.10 -2.39 21.91
N ASN A 160 9.58 -2.19 20.70
CA ASN A 160 10.89 -2.73 20.32
C ASN A 160 12.07 -2.05 21.00
N ILE A 161 12.00 -0.75 21.32
CA ILE A 161 13.11 -0.03 21.97
C ILE A 161 13.20 -0.45 23.44
N ASN A 162 12.09 -0.33 24.19
CA ASN A 162 12.15 -0.61 25.62
C ASN A 162 12.51 -2.06 25.93
N LEU A 163 11.97 -3.05 25.22
CA LEU A 163 12.36 -4.44 25.41
C LEU A 163 13.82 -4.71 25.00
N THR A 164 14.28 -4.09 23.91
CA THR A 164 15.69 -4.24 23.49
C THR A 164 16.67 -3.86 24.61
N TYR A 165 16.44 -2.72 25.24
CA TYR A 165 17.36 -2.24 26.28
C TYR A 165 17.12 -2.88 27.65
N ASN A 166 15.88 -3.24 28.01
CA ASN A 166 15.56 -3.93 29.26
C ASN A 166 16.21 -5.31 29.34
N TYR A 167 16.24 -6.03 28.23
CA TYR A 167 16.77 -7.40 28.16
C TYR A 167 18.17 -7.49 27.54
N GLY A 168 18.82 -6.34 27.24
CA GLY A 168 20.18 -6.32 26.67
C GLY A 168 20.29 -6.95 25.28
N LEU A 169 19.26 -6.80 24.43
CA LEU A 169 19.16 -7.44 23.11
C LEU A 169 19.69 -6.57 21.96
N ASN A 170 20.31 -5.44 22.27
CA ASN A 170 20.77 -4.43 21.31
C ASN A 170 22.01 -4.85 20.50
N ASP A 171 22.85 -5.73 21.03
CA ASP A 171 24.06 -6.21 20.35
C ASP A 171 24.10 -7.75 20.33
N ARG A 172 24.94 -8.36 21.12
CA ARG A 172 25.05 -9.81 21.23
C ARG A 172 23.86 -10.36 22.03
N ILE A 173 23.12 -11.27 21.42
CA ILE A 173 21.89 -11.80 21.99
C ILE A 173 22.20 -13.09 22.77
N LEU A 174 21.89 -13.08 24.07
CA LEU A 174 22.05 -14.24 24.94
C LEU A 174 20.75 -15.05 25.01
N SER A 175 20.86 -16.38 25.11
CA SER A 175 19.68 -17.29 25.15
C SER A 175 18.75 -16.94 26.30
N ASP A 176 19.30 -16.78 27.52
CA ASP A 176 18.51 -16.50 28.72
C ASP A 176 17.72 -15.19 28.58
N SER A 177 18.33 -14.14 28.02
CA SER A 177 17.68 -12.86 27.75
C SER A 177 16.54 -12.97 26.72
N ILE A 178 16.68 -13.88 25.74
CA ILE A 178 15.62 -14.17 24.78
C ILE A 178 14.44 -14.82 25.48
N ASP A 179 14.71 -15.85 26.28
CA ASP A 179 13.67 -16.64 26.94
C ASP A 179 12.89 -15.79 27.96
N GLU A 180 13.58 -14.92 28.70
CA GLU A 180 12.96 -13.95 29.59
C GLU A 180 12.08 -12.94 28.81
N CYS A 181 12.60 -12.37 27.72
CA CYS A 181 11.86 -11.43 26.88
C CYS A 181 10.63 -12.07 26.26
N ASN A 182 10.76 -13.26 25.67
CA ASN A 182 9.62 -13.99 25.08
C ASN A 182 8.57 -14.36 26.13
N SER A 183 9.01 -14.78 27.33
CA SER A 183 8.09 -15.09 28.45
C SER A 183 7.32 -13.84 28.86
N PHE A 184 7.99 -12.67 28.95
CA PHE A 184 7.35 -11.40 29.24
C PHE A 184 6.31 -11.03 28.18
N ILE A 185 6.65 -11.11 26.89
CA ILE A 185 5.75 -10.82 25.79
C ILE A 185 4.53 -11.77 25.83
N SER A 186 4.76 -13.09 25.90
CA SER A 186 3.71 -14.09 25.89
C SER A 186 2.73 -13.92 27.05
N ASN A 187 3.20 -13.54 28.25
CA ASN A 187 2.34 -13.32 29.39
C ASN A 187 1.39 -12.15 29.15
N HIS A 188 1.88 -11.01 28.63
CA HIS A 188 1.04 -9.84 28.33
C HIS A 188 0.07 -10.12 27.18
N LEU A 189 0.45 -10.94 26.19
CA LEU A 189 -0.46 -11.32 25.10
C LEU A 189 -1.61 -12.20 25.61
N LYS A 190 -1.37 -13.07 26.58
CA LYS A 190 -2.40 -13.93 27.19
C LYS A 190 -3.44 -13.13 27.98
N ASP A 191 -3.08 -11.94 28.46
CA ASP A 191 -4.01 -11.03 29.17
C ASP A 191 -4.98 -10.33 28.19
N VAL A 192 -4.84 -10.53 26.89
CA VAL A 192 -5.70 -9.95 25.85
C VAL A 192 -6.66 -11.04 25.34
N ASP A 193 -7.77 -11.24 26.03
CA ASP A 193 -8.70 -12.37 25.80
C ASP A 193 -9.20 -12.48 24.36
N TRP A 194 -9.43 -11.34 23.68
CA TRP A 194 -9.96 -11.32 22.34
C TRP A 194 -8.97 -11.79 21.25
N LEU A 195 -7.65 -11.92 21.56
CA LEU A 195 -6.68 -12.53 20.64
C LEU A 195 -6.90 -14.03 20.41
N ASN A 196 -7.72 -14.70 21.25
CA ASN A 196 -8.11 -16.10 21.06
C ASN A 196 -9.11 -16.30 19.91
N ASN A 197 -9.59 -15.23 19.26
CA ASN A 197 -10.42 -15.33 18.07
C ASN A 197 -9.59 -15.75 16.84
N SER A 198 -10.26 -16.28 15.82
CA SER A 198 -9.64 -16.53 14.52
C SER A 198 -9.60 -15.27 13.68
N PHE A 199 -8.48 -15.02 13.03
CA PHE A 199 -8.30 -13.91 12.09
C PHE A 199 -7.97 -14.45 10.71
N GLU A 200 -8.50 -13.82 9.67
CA GLU A 200 -8.17 -14.16 8.30
C GLU A 200 -6.76 -13.69 7.95
N SER A 201 -6.38 -12.49 8.40
CA SER A 201 -5.05 -11.95 8.20
C SER A 201 -4.54 -11.15 9.41
N ILE A 202 -3.22 -11.06 9.52
CA ILE A 202 -2.54 -10.07 10.36
C ILE A 202 -2.02 -8.97 9.43
N ILE A 203 -2.32 -7.71 9.74
CA ILE A 203 -1.82 -6.56 9.00
C ILE A 203 -0.80 -5.84 9.86
N LEU A 204 0.48 -5.94 9.48
CA LEU A 204 1.59 -5.29 10.19
C LEU A 204 1.86 -3.92 9.54
N ILE A 205 1.84 -2.87 10.35
CA ILE A 205 2.00 -1.48 9.93
C ILE A 205 3.23 -0.82 10.56
N GLY A 206 3.54 0.37 10.09
CA GLY A 206 4.63 1.20 10.63
C GLY A 206 6.03 0.77 10.18
N ASP A 207 7.05 1.32 10.85
CA ASP A 207 8.47 1.13 10.48
C ASP A 207 8.92 -0.33 10.58
N VAL A 208 8.40 -1.06 11.56
CA VAL A 208 8.72 -2.49 11.75
C VAL A 208 8.25 -3.29 10.55
N GLY A 209 6.99 -3.14 10.13
CA GLY A 209 6.44 -3.84 8.96
C GLY A 209 7.24 -3.54 7.70
N ARG A 210 7.55 -2.25 7.46
CA ARG A 210 8.37 -1.84 6.30
C ARG A 210 9.75 -2.47 6.29
N ASN A 211 10.44 -2.54 7.43
CA ASN A 211 11.77 -3.16 7.52
C ASN A 211 11.71 -4.67 7.30
N ILE A 212 10.73 -5.36 7.89
CA ILE A 212 10.51 -6.80 7.67
C ILE A 212 10.27 -7.08 6.17
N ALA A 213 9.39 -6.32 5.52
CA ALA A 213 9.14 -6.46 4.08
C ALA A 213 10.40 -6.21 3.25
N LYS A 214 11.18 -5.16 3.53
CA LYS A 214 12.41 -4.84 2.80
C LYS A 214 13.45 -5.96 2.94
N ILE A 215 13.66 -6.49 4.14
CA ILE A 215 14.61 -7.58 4.39
C ILE A 215 14.17 -8.83 3.60
N ASP A 216 12.90 -9.23 3.71
CA ASP A 216 12.41 -10.42 3.04
C ASP A 216 12.46 -10.31 1.52
N LYS A 217 12.07 -9.18 0.96
CA LYS A 217 12.17 -8.92 -0.48
C LYS A 217 13.59 -9.00 -1.00
N LYS A 218 14.58 -8.44 -0.30
CA LYS A 218 15.99 -8.56 -0.67
C LYS A 218 16.47 -10.00 -0.59
N ARG A 219 16.10 -10.73 0.48
CA ARG A 219 16.41 -12.15 0.67
C ARG A 219 15.90 -13.01 -0.49
N ARG A 220 14.66 -12.75 -0.92
CA ARG A 220 13.97 -13.51 -1.97
C ARG A 220 14.24 -12.99 -3.39
N ARG A 221 15.00 -11.91 -3.53
CA ARG A 221 15.19 -11.20 -4.82
C ARG A 221 13.85 -10.84 -5.47
N TYR A 222 12.94 -10.33 -4.64
CA TYR A 222 11.60 -9.99 -5.06
C TYR A 222 11.63 -8.88 -6.13
N PRO A 223 10.84 -8.97 -7.22
CA PRO A 223 11.05 -8.16 -8.42
C PRO A 223 10.53 -6.73 -8.35
N PHE A 224 9.76 -6.35 -7.33
CA PHE A 224 9.32 -4.97 -7.15
C PHE A 224 9.70 -4.38 -5.79
N ASP A 225 9.85 -3.04 -5.76
CA ASP A 225 10.19 -2.32 -4.53
C ASP A 225 8.95 -1.92 -3.71
N ASN A 226 7.76 -1.77 -4.33
CA ASN A 226 6.51 -1.51 -3.61
C ASN A 226 6.26 -2.59 -2.55
N PHE A 227 5.95 -2.20 -1.30
CA PHE A 227 5.68 -3.11 -0.18
C PHE A 227 4.26 -2.95 0.41
N ASN A 228 3.42 -2.06 -0.17
CA ASN A 228 2.02 -1.98 0.23
C ASN A 228 1.29 -3.25 -0.20
N ASN A 229 0.53 -3.83 0.72
CA ASN A 229 -0.15 -5.11 0.54
C ASN A 229 0.79 -6.27 0.15
N TYR A 230 2.06 -6.20 0.63
CA TYR A 230 3.01 -7.30 0.48
C TYR A 230 2.62 -8.44 1.42
N GLU A 231 2.50 -9.64 0.89
CA GLU A 231 2.09 -10.83 1.64
C GLU A 231 3.29 -11.67 2.05
N LEU A 232 3.30 -12.08 3.32
CA LEU A 232 4.25 -13.00 3.93
C LEU A 232 3.51 -14.22 4.45
N LEU A 233 4.17 -15.35 4.43
CA LEU A 233 3.72 -16.55 5.13
C LEU A 233 4.33 -16.60 6.54
N ASP A 234 3.66 -17.27 7.44
CA ASP A 234 4.12 -17.39 8.83
C ASP A 234 5.53 -17.99 8.94
N ASN A 235 5.84 -19.03 8.15
CA ASN A 235 7.18 -19.63 8.12
C ASN A 235 8.29 -18.63 7.72
N GLU A 236 7.97 -17.60 6.92
CA GLU A 236 8.94 -16.57 6.52
C GLU A 236 9.31 -15.68 7.70
N ILE A 237 8.34 -15.39 8.60
CA ILE A 237 8.61 -14.68 9.85
C ILE A 237 9.51 -15.50 10.78
N HIS A 238 9.25 -16.79 10.92
CA HIS A 238 10.12 -17.69 11.68
C HIS A 238 11.55 -17.73 11.13
N GLU A 239 11.72 -17.77 9.82
CA GLU A 239 13.03 -17.74 9.18
C GLU A 239 13.76 -16.41 9.42
N LEU A 240 13.05 -15.26 9.32
CA LEU A 240 13.61 -13.95 9.59
C LEU A 240 14.02 -13.81 11.06
N TYR A 241 13.17 -14.24 12.00
CA TYR A 241 13.47 -14.26 13.42
C TYR A 241 14.75 -15.05 13.71
N ASN A 242 14.87 -16.28 13.20
CA ASN A 242 16.05 -17.13 13.42
C ASN A 242 17.30 -16.56 12.74
N MET A 243 17.17 -15.98 11.56
CA MET A 243 18.27 -15.33 10.85
C MET A 243 18.82 -14.12 11.66
N VAL A 244 17.96 -13.29 12.21
CA VAL A 244 18.37 -12.10 12.98
C VAL A 244 18.88 -12.49 14.37
N LYS A 245 18.26 -13.49 15.02
CA LYS A 245 18.68 -14.07 16.31
C LYS A 245 20.14 -14.49 16.32
N SER A 246 20.64 -15.03 15.22
CA SER A 246 22.01 -15.54 15.09
C SER A 246 23.09 -14.45 14.90
N LYS A 247 22.72 -13.17 14.84
CA LYS A 247 23.60 -12.05 14.44
C LYS A 247 23.82 -11.06 15.55
N ASP A 248 25.08 -10.60 15.73
CA ASP A 248 25.41 -9.43 16.51
C ASP A 248 25.02 -8.12 15.80
N LEU A 249 25.14 -6.98 16.47
CA LEU A 249 24.78 -5.67 15.91
C LEU A 249 25.57 -5.35 14.63
N ARG A 250 26.86 -5.67 14.57
CA ARG A 250 27.70 -5.42 13.39
C ARG A 250 27.24 -6.23 12.19
N GLN A 251 26.80 -7.46 12.43
CA GLN A 251 26.26 -8.35 11.40
C GLN A 251 24.85 -7.90 10.98
N ARG A 252 24.00 -7.48 11.93
CA ARG A 252 22.66 -6.95 11.65
C ARG A 252 22.70 -5.71 10.77
N ARG A 253 23.66 -4.80 10.99
CA ARG A 253 23.90 -3.61 10.14
C ARG A 253 24.23 -3.93 8.69
N LYS A 254 24.59 -5.17 8.37
CA LYS A 254 24.89 -5.65 7.02
C LYS A 254 23.74 -6.40 6.36
N ILE A 255 22.60 -6.54 7.05
CA ILE A 255 21.42 -7.18 6.46
C ILE A 255 20.87 -6.25 5.38
N GLU A 256 20.80 -6.76 4.16
CA GLU A 256 20.21 -6.02 3.03
C GLU A 256 18.73 -5.74 3.29
N GLY A 257 18.29 -4.52 3.03
CA GLY A 257 16.93 -4.07 3.28
C GLY A 257 16.66 -3.53 4.69
N LEU A 258 17.54 -3.79 5.67
CA LEU A 258 17.40 -3.26 7.03
C LEU A 258 17.90 -1.80 7.12
N GLU A 259 17.06 -0.92 7.61
CA GLU A 259 17.45 0.46 7.92
C GLU A 259 18.45 0.50 9.08
N GLN A 260 19.52 1.31 8.95
CA GLN A 260 20.63 1.34 9.91
C GLN A 260 20.22 1.73 11.33
N ASP A 261 19.21 2.60 11.44
CA ASP A 261 18.64 3.06 12.71
C ASP A 261 17.77 2.00 13.42
N MET A 262 17.39 0.92 12.69
CA MET A 262 16.62 -0.20 13.23
C MET A 262 17.50 -1.42 13.59
N ALA A 263 18.81 -1.39 13.29
CA ALA A 263 19.67 -2.57 13.43
C ALA A 263 19.80 -3.11 14.85
N ASP A 264 19.72 -2.25 15.86
CA ASP A 264 19.77 -2.63 17.28
C ASP A 264 18.44 -3.18 17.80
N THR A 265 17.29 -2.78 17.21
CA THR A 265 15.95 -3.13 17.70
C THR A 265 15.21 -4.15 16.84
N ILE A 266 15.72 -4.49 15.64
CA ILE A 266 15.02 -5.38 14.70
C ILE A 266 14.78 -6.77 15.29
N PHE A 267 15.71 -7.31 16.10
CA PHE A 267 15.50 -8.60 16.74
C PHE A 267 14.27 -8.58 17.65
N THR A 268 14.17 -7.58 18.49
CA THR A 268 13.04 -7.44 19.43
C THR A 268 11.73 -7.17 18.68
N SER A 269 11.79 -6.41 17.59
CA SER A 269 10.64 -6.21 16.71
C SER A 269 10.11 -7.54 16.15
N LEU A 270 11.02 -8.39 15.68
CA LEU A 270 10.68 -9.74 15.21
C LEU A 270 10.23 -10.66 16.36
N ALA A 271 10.82 -10.54 17.56
CA ALA A 271 10.41 -11.34 18.72
C ALA A 271 8.96 -11.01 19.13
N ILE A 272 8.60 -9.72 19.19
CA ILE A 272 7.21 -9.30 19.49
C ILE A 272 6.27 -9.87 18.42
N PHE A 273 6.58 -9.65 17.13
CA PHE A 273 5.70 -10.07 16.05
C PHE A 273 5.59 -11.60 15.94
N HIS A 274 6.68 -12.33 16.14
CA HIS A 274 6.71 -13.80 16.19
C HIS A 274 5.80 -14.35 17.30
N ASN A 275 5.88 -13.80 18.54
CA ASN A 275 4.99 -14.22 19.61
C ASN A 275 3.50 -13.94 19.32
N ILE A 276 3.20 -12.84 18.61
CA ILE A 276 1.83 -12.53 18.16
C ILE A 276 1.40 -13.56 17.10
N SER A 277 2.24 -13.81 16.08
CA SER A 277 1.94 -14.74 14.99
C SER A 277 1.75 -16.17 15.49
N ASP A 278 2.55 -16.62 16.47
CA ASP A 278 2.41 -17.94 17.10
C ASP A 278 1.11 -18.10 17.90
N LEU A 279 0.64 -17.02 18.54
CA LEU A 279 -0.60 -17.04 19.31
C LEU A 279 -1.82 -16.97 18.39
N VAL A 280 -1.75 -16.15 17.34
CA VAL A 280 -2.86 -15.85 16.44
C VAL A 280 -2.74 -16.66 15.17
N SER A 281 -3.55 -17.71 15.03
CA SER A 281 -3.64 -18.44 13.76
C SER A 281 -4.24 -17.57 12.68
N SER A 282 -3.44 -17.17 11.70
CA SER A 282 -3.92 -16.41 10.53
C SER A 282 -3.47 -17.08 9.23
N ARG A 283 -4.24 -16.85 8.16
CA ARG A 283 -3.91 -17.38 6.83
C ARG A 283 -2.80 -16.61 6.14
N TYR A 284 -2.79 -15.27 6.33
CA TYR A 284 -1.88 -14.35 5.67
C TYR A 284 -1.36 -13.29 6.63
N ILE A 285 -0.11 -12.90 6.43
CA ILE A 285 0.49 -11.70 7.03
C ILE A 285 0.66 -10.69 5.92
N LYS A 286 0.02 -9.53 6.06
CA LYS A 286 0.08 -8.43 5.10
C LYS A 286 0.86 -7.26 5.67
N ILE A 287 1.67 -6.61 4.85
CA ILE A 287 2.36 -5.38 5.22
C ILE A 287 1.65 -4.20 4.58
N SER A 288 1.27 -3.21 5.37
CA SER A 288 0.72 -1.97 4.84
C SER A 288 1.70 -0.81 4.97
N ASN A 289 1.75 0.01 3.92
CA ASN A 289 2.48 1.29 3.96
C ASN A 289 1.63 2.40 4.57
N HIS A 290 0.32 2.20 4.65
CA HIS A 290 -0.61 3.15 5.25
C HIS A 290 -0.74 2.89 6.76
N SER A 291 -0.77 3.97 7.53
CA SER A 291 -0.83 3.94 8.98
C SER A 291 -1.40 5.28 9.49
N LEU A 292 -1.04 5.70 10.68
CA LEU A 292 -1.49 6.91 11.36
C LEU A 292 -1.46 8.17 10.47
N ARG A 293 -0.38 8.40 9.74
CA ARG A 293 -0.23 9.56 8.87
C ARG A 293 -1.30 9.60 7.79
N GLU A 294 -1.48 8.50 7.08
CA GLU A 294 -2.46 8.38 6.02
C GLU A 294 -3.88 8.50 6.58
N GLY A 295 -4.13 7.93 7.76
CA GLY A 295 -5.43 8.06 8.44
C GLY A 295 -5.81 9.51 8.74
N ILE A 296 -4.86 10.32 9.24
CA ILE A 296 -5.08 11.74 9.48
C ILE A 296 -5.30 12.50 8.18
N LEU A 297 -4.53 12.17 7.12
CA LEU A 297 -4.74 12.77 5.81
C LEU A 297 -6.11 12.42 5.23
N TYR A 298 -6.55 11.18 5.36
CA TYR A 298 -7.90 10.76 4.92
C TYR A 298 -9.00 11.49 5.69
N GLU A 299 -8.89 11.64 7.02
CA GLU A 299 -9.84 12.44 7.80
C GLU A 299 -9.86 13.91 7.34
N PHE A 300 -8.69 14.49 7.10
CA PHE A 300 -8.59 15.85 6.56
C PHE A 300 -9.28 15.97 5.20
N LEU A 301 -9.08 15.00 4.30
CA LEU A 301 -9.69 14.98 2.99
C LEU A 301 -11.21 14.79 3.06
N ASP A 302 -11.69 13.83 3.85
CA ASP A 302 -13.13 13.58 4.05
C ASP A 302 -13.86 14.84 4.59
N ASN A 303 -13.18 15.69 5.38
CA ASN A 303 -13.75 16.91 5.95
C ASN A 303 -13.71 18.13 5.00
N ASN A 304 -12.84 18.13 3.98
CA ASN A 304 -12.58 19.32 3.16
C ASN A 304 -12.86 19.14 1.66
N TYR A 305 -13.05 17.90 1.20
CA TYR A 305 -13.22 17.56 -0.21
C TYR A 305 -14.37 16.55 -0.39
N ASP A 306 -14.94 16.54 -1.59
CA ASP A 306 -15.89 15.49 -2.01
C ASP A 306 -15.09 14.31 -2.57
N VAL A 307 -14.63 13.45 -1.65
CA VAL A 307 -13.74 12.33 -2.01
C VAL A 307 -14.50 11.12 -2.56
N ILE A 308 -13.88 10.39 -3.47
CA ILE A 308 -14.41 9.12 -3.96
C ILE A 308 -14.36 8.10 -2.82
N HIS A 309 -15.50 7.55 -2.44
CA HIS A 309 -15.61 6.64 -1.29
C HIS A 309 -15.14 5.22 -1.61
N ASP A 310 -15.28 4.74 -2.87
CA ASP A 310 -14.73 3.45 -3.26
C ASP A 310 -13.20 3.51 -3.22
N ILE A 311 -12.59 2.58 -2.49
CA ILE A 311 -11.15 2.60 -2.17
C ILE A 311 -10.29 2.39 -3.43
N LEU A 312 -10.73 1.50 -4.33
CA LEU A 312 -10.03 1.24 -5.58
C LEU A 312 -10.18 2.44 -6.52
N ASP A 313 -11.40 2.94 -6.69
CA ASP A 313 -11.69 4.09 -7.56
C ASP A 313 -10.95 5.34 -7.09
N TYR A 314 -10.84 5.57 -5.78
CA TYR A 314 -10.06 6.67 -5.23
C TYR A 314 -8.63 6.69 -5.80
N SER A 315 -7.95 5.54 -5.77
CA SER A 315 -6.59 5.47 -6.29
C SER A 315 -6.51 5.51 -7.81
N LEU A 316 -7.44 4.85 -8.54
CA LEU A 316 -7.45 4.83 -9.99
C LEU A 316 -7.73 6.21 -10.60
N TYR A 317 -8.80 6.88 -10.15
CA TYR A 317 -9.13 8.21 -10.63
C TYR A 317 -8.11 9.26 -10.16
N GLY A 318 -7.52 9.08 -8.96
CA GLY A 318 -6.40 9.90 -8.52
C GLY A 318 -5.21 9.84 -9.46
N ILE A 319 -4.83 8.64 -9.91
CA ILE A 319 -3.75 8.46 -10.91
C ILE A 319 -4.14 9.09 -12.25
N LEU A 320 -5.37 8.85 -12.74
CA LEU A 320 -5.85 9.40 -14.00
C LEU A 320 -5.79 10.94 -14.01
N HIS A 321 -6.25 11.58 -12.93
CA HIS A 321 -6.20 13.03 -12.77
C HIS A 321 -4.76 13.55 -12.69
N SER A 322 -3.92 12.95 -11.84
CA SER A 322 -2.52 13.37 -11.64
C SER A 322 -1.68 13.29 -12.93
N LEU A 323 -2.03 12.37 -13.82
CA LEU A 323 -1.35 12.17 -15.10
C LEU A 323 -2.04 12.86 -16.30
N ASN A 324 -3.13 13.59 -16.06
CA ASN A 324 -3.96 14.24 -17.08
C ASN A 324 -4.41 13.26 -18.19
N CYS A 325 -4.85 12.05 -17.78
CA CYS A 325 -5.37 11.06 -18.71
C CYS A 325 -6.74 11.44 -19.27
N ASN A 326 -7.11 10.90 -20.43
CA ASN A 326 -8.47 11.04 -20.97
C ASN A 326 -9.44 10.12 -20.21
N ILE A 327 -10.14 10.69 -19.22
CA ILE A 327 -11.03 9.93 -18.32
C ILE A 327 -12.24 9.38 -19.06
N ASP A 328 -12.82 10.14 -20.02
CA ASP A 328 -13.98 9.68 -20.79
C ASP A 328 -13.64 8.45 -21.63
N HIS A 329 -12.48 8.45 -22.28
CA HIS A 329 -11.96 7.29 -23.00
C HIS A 329 -11.70 6.11 -22.07
N ALA A 330 -11.03 6.32 -20.94
CA ALA A 330 -10.74 5.27 -19.97
C ALA A 330 -12.03 4.61 -19.46
N ASN A 331 -13.05 5.41 -19.15
CA ASN A 331 -14.36 4.92 -18.70
C ASN A 331 -15.09 4.13 -19.81
N GLN A 332 -15.04 4.62 -21.04
CA GLN A 332 -15.67 3.94 -22.17
C GLN A 332 -15.00 2.59 -22.44
N VAL A 333 -13.66 2.56 -22.43
CA VAL A 333 -12.90 1.31 -22.60
C VAL A 333 -13.21 0.34 -21.45
N TYR A 334 -13.26 0.81 -20.21
CA TYR A 334 -13.63 -0.06 -19.08
C TYR A 334 -15.05 -0.62 -19.22
N LYS A 335 -16.02 0.23 -19.58
CA LYS A 335 -17.41 -0.21 -19.81
C LYS A 335 -17.47 -1.34 -20.86
N ILE A 336 -16.88 -1.14 -22.03
CA ILE A 336 -16.87 -2.13 -23.10
C ILE A 336 -16.14 -3.40 -22.67
N THR A 337 -15.00 -3.28 -21.98
CA THR A 337 -14.24 -4.45 -21.50
C THR A 337 -15.05 -5.26 -20.49
N LEU A 338 -15.79 -4.59 -19.61
CA LEU A 338 -16.67 -5.23 -18.62
C LEU A 338 -17.86 -5.95 -19.30
N ASP A 339 -18.48 -5.32 -20.30
CA ASP A 339 -19.56 -5.93 -21.08
C ASP A 339 -19.07 -7.20 -21.79
N LEU A 340 -17.88 -7.14 -22.41
CA LEU A 340 -17.25 -8.30 -23.06
C LEU A 340 -16.86 -9.38 -22.03
N PHE A 341 -16.31 -9.02 -20.88
CA PHE A 341 -15.99 -9.96 -19.81
C PHE A 341 -17.22 -10.75 -19.37
N ASN A 342 -18.32 -10.07 -19.08
CA ASN A 342 -19.55 -10.70 -18.65
C ASN A 342 -20.14 -11.63 -19.73
N ALA A 343 -20.15 -11.18 -20.98
CA ALA A 343 -20.70 -11.95 -22.09
C ALA A 343 -19.85 -13.18 -22.44
N LEU A 344 -18.54 -13.11 -22.27
CA LEU A 344 -17.59 -14.19 -22.58
C LEU A 344 -17.24 -15.09 -21.38
N LYS A 345 -17.93 -14.92 -20.25
CA LYS A 345 -17.76 -15.76 -19.04
C LYS A 345 -17.86 -17.28 -19.34
N PRO A 346 -18.72 -17.75 -20.26
CA PRO A 346 -18.74 -19.17 -20.65
C PRO A 346 -17.49 -19.69 -21.38
N LEU A 347 -16.62 -18.78 -21.88
CA LEU A 347 -15.38 -19.16 -22.57
C LEU A 347 -14.16 -19.06 -21.63
N HIS A 348 -13.99 -17.95 -20.91
CA HIS A 348 -12.81 -17.77 -20.06
C HIS A 348 -12.94 -18.40 -18.66
N HIS A 349 -14.16 -18.60 -18.15
CA HIS A 349 -14.44 -19.19 -16.83
C HIS A 349 -13.79 -18.45 -15.64
N LEU A 350 -13.39 -17.18 -15.82
CA LEU A 350 -12.85 -16.37 -14.76
C LEU A 350 -13.99 -15.89 -13.83
N ASP A 351 -13.74 -15.86 -12.54
CA ASP A 351 -14.70 -15.41 -11.54
C ASP A 351 -14.61 -13.90 -11.30
N ASP A 352 -15.42 -13.39 -10.38
CA ASP A 352 -15.52 -11.96 -10.10
C ASP A 352 -14.28 -11.40 -9.36
N ASN A 353 -13.34 -12.25 -8.87
CA ASN A 353 -12.07 -11.81 -8.30
C ASN A 353 -11.18 -11.09 -9.34
N TYR A 354 -11.43 -11.32 -10.63
CA TYR A 354 -10.72 -10.62 -11.71
C TYR A 354 -11.27 -9.23 -12.03
N LEU A 355 -12.39 -8.80 -11.44
CA LEU A 355 -13.02 -7.50 -11.75
C LEU A 355 -12.14 -6.32 -11.39
N ASN A 356 -11.44 -6.36 -10.24
CA ASN A 356 -10.51 -5.31 -9.86
C ASN A 356 -9.31 -5.21 -10.81
N ILE A 357 -8.80 -6.35 -11.27
CA ILE A 357 -7.73 -6.44 -12.27
C ILE A 357 -8.19 -5.84 -13.59
N LEU A 358 -9.40 -6.24 -14.04
CA LEU A 358 -10.01 -5.75 -15.27
C LEU A 358 -10.23 -4.24 -15.23
N LYS A 359 -10.79 -3.73 -14.13
CA LYS A 359 -11.05 -2.30 -13.91
C LYS A 359 -9.74 -1.50 -13.96
N THR A 360 -8.75 -1.94 -13.20
CA THR A 360 -7.44 -1.29 -13.12
C THR A 360 -6.75 -1.25 -14.48
N SER A 361 -6.70 -2.39 -15.17
CA SER A 361 -6.04 -2.49 -16.47
C SER A 361 -6.73 -1.63 -17.52
N SER A 362 -8.07 -1.62 -17.53
CA SER A 362 -8.86 -0.88 -18.50
C SER A 362 -8.81 0.63 -18.28
N LEU A 363 -8.91 1.10 -17.04
CA LEU A 363 -8.82 2.53 -16.73
C LEU A 363 -7.41 3.09 -16.97
N LEU A 364 -6.38 2.34 -16.63
CA LEU A 364 -5.00 2.82 -16.69
C LEU A 364 -4.22 2.39 -17.95
N HIS A 365 -4.85 1.76 -18.96
CA HIS A 365 -4.15 1.22 -20.13
C HIS A 365 -3.31 2.27 -20.86
N ASP A 366 -3.81 3.50 -20.96
CA ASP A 366 -3.19 4.63 -21.67
C ASP A 366 -2.44 5.63 -20.76
N CYS A 367 -2.33 5.38 -19.43
CA CYS A 367 -1.67 6.30 -18.49
C CYS A 367 -0.20 6.57 -18.87
N GLY A 368 0.45 5.67 -19.61
CA GLY A 368 1.82 5.84 -20.11
C GLY A 368 1.99 6.91 -21.17
N ILE A 369 0.91 7.41 -21.77
CA ILE A 369 0.95 8.54 -22.71
C ILE A 369 1.47 9.81 -22.02
N SER A 370 1.25 9.93 -20.70
CA SER A 370 1.81 11.02 -19.89
C SER A 370 3.34 11.13 -19.95
N ILE A 371 4.04 10.02 -20.21
CA ILE A 371 5.48 9.98 -20.42
C ILE A 371 5.81 10.19 -21.90
N ASN A 372 5.27 9.34 -22.79
CA ASN A 372 5.44 9.43 -24.22
C ASN A 372 4.41 8.57 -24.95
N TYR A 373 3.87 9.09 -26.07
CA TYR A 373 2.95 8.34 -26.92
C TYR A 373 3.59 7.08 -27.53
N LEU A 374 4.88 7.18 -27.93
CA LEU A 374 5.60 6.03 -28.48
C LEU A 374 5.88 5.01 -27.37
N GLN A 375 5.45 3.77 -27.61
CA GLN A 375 5.58 2.66 -26.66
C GLN A 375 4.92 2.89 -25.29
N HIS A 376 3.86 3.73 -25.24
CA HIS A 376 3.16 4.06 -23.98
C HIS A 376 2.68 2.82 -23.21
N HIS A 377 2.37 1.72 -23.87
CA HIS A 377 2.05 0.45 -23.22
C HIS A 377 3.12 -0.03 -22.24
N LYS A 378 4.41 0.19 -22.54
CA LYS A 378 5.53 -0.11 -21.62
C LYS A 378 5.58 0.89 -20.48
N HIS A 379 5.23 2.14 -20.76
CA HIS A 379 5.15 3.18 -19.71
C HIS A 379 3.95 2.94 -18.81
N SER A 380 2.80 2.53 -19.35
CA SER A 380 1.63 2.13 -18.56
C SER A 380 1.96 0.94 -17.65
N PHE A 381 2.65 -0.09 -18.16
CA PHE A 381 3.14 -1.20 -17.35
C PHE A 381 3.98 -0.71 -16.17
N TYR A 382 4.96 0.16 -16.43
CA TYR A 382 5.84 0.70 -15.39
C TYR A 382 5.07 1.55 -14.38
N ILE A 383 4.18 2.44 -14.84
CA ILE A 383 3.39 3.31 -13.98
C ILE A 383 2.51 2.47 -13.05
N ILE A 384 1.75 1.50 -13.58
CA ILE A 384 0.86 0.66 -12.79
C ILE A 384 1.63 -0.11 -11.73
N LEU A 385 2.78 -0.73 -12.08
CA LEU A 385 3.60 -1.49 -11.13
C LEU A 385 4.19 -0.64 -10.00
N ASN A 386 4.43 0.65 -10.24
CA ASN A 386 5.07 1.53 -9.27
C ASN A 386 4.09 2.54 -8.62
N SER A 387 2.81 2.47 -8.96
CA SER A 387 1.78 3.26 -8.31
C SER A 387 1.23 2.55 -7.06
N TYR A 388 0.83 3.34 -6.07
CA TYR A 388 0.07 2.84 -4.93
C TYR A 388 -1.40 2.74 -5.35
N ILE A 389 -1.80 1.55 -5.82
CA ILE A 389 -3.19 1.23 -6.13
C ILE A 389 -3.75 0.47 -4.94
N ASN A 390 -4.75 1.06 -4.30
CA ASN A 390 -5.40 0.49 -3.14
C ASN A 390 -6.07 -0.84 -3.46
N VAL A 391 -6.27 -1.69 -2.45
CA VAL A 391 -6.91 -3.00 -2.53
C VAL A 391 -6.04 -4.07 -3.18
N LEU A 392 -5.39 -3.78 -4.32
CA LEU A 392 -4.65 -4.79 -5.08
C LEU A 392 -3.43 -5.34 -4.33
N ASN A 393 -3.28 -6.65 -4.33
CA ASN A 393 -2.03 -7.29 -3.95
C ASN A 393 -1.03 -7.28 -5.12
N HIS A 394 0.21 -7.72 -4.87
CA HIS A 394 1.27 -7.66 -5.88
C HIS A 394 1.02 -8.51 -7.13
N LYS A 395 0.30 -9.62 -6.98
CA LYS A 395 -0.10 -10.47 -8.12
C LYS A 395 -1.13 -9.77 -8.98
N GLU A 396 -2.17 -9.22 -8.37
CA GLU A 396 -3.22 -8.47 -9.06
C GLU A 396 -2.66 -7.22 -9.73
N LEU A 397 -1.75 -6.51 -9.05
CA LEU A 397 -1.06 -5.35 -9.61
C LEU A 397 -0.25 -5.71 -10.86
N LEU A 398 0.52 -6.80 -10.81
CA LEU A 398 1.28 -7.29 -11.95
C LEU A 398 0.38 -7.72 -13.10
N MET A 399 -0.70 -8.45 -12.82
CA MET A 399 -1.66 -8.86 -13.83
C MET A 399 -2.30 -7.65 -14.50
N SER A 400 -2.75 -6.65 -13.72
CA SER A 400 -3.31 -5.41 -14.24
C SER A 400 -2.34 -4.67 -15.16
N ALA A 401 -1.07 -4.53 -14.74
CA ALA A 401 -0.03 -3.91 -15.55
C ALA A 401 0.23 -4.66 -16.86
N ALA A 402 0.24 -5.99 -16.80
CA ALA A 402 0.48 -6.84 -17.97
C ALA A 402 -0.67 -6.80 -18.97
N ILE A 403 -1.92 -6.82 -18.48
CA ILE A 403 -3.13 -6.68 -19.30
C ILE A 403 -3.13 -5.30 -19.97
N ALA A 404 -2.91 -4.23 -19.19
CA ALA A 404 -2.82 -2.87 -19.71
C ALA A 404 -1.77 -2.76 -20.83
N ALA A 405 -0.59 -3.37 -20.65
CA ALA A 405 0.46 -3.33 -21.66
C ALA A 405 0.13 -4.11 -22.95
N SER A 406 -0.76 -5.09 -22.90
CA SER A 406 -1.09 -5.94 -24.04
C SER A 406 -2.00 -5.28 -25.07
N HIS A 407 -2.65 -4.13 -24.76
CA HIS A 407 -3.65 -3.51 -25.64
C HIS A 407 -3.13 -3.13 -27.03
N ARG A 408 -1.83 -2.83 -27.18
CA ARG A 408 -1.25 -2.29 -28.44
C ARG A 408 -0.63 -3.31 -29.37
N PHE A 409 0.06 -4.33 -28.86
CA PHE A 409 0.84 -5.26 -29.67
C PHE A 409 0.45 -6.71 -29.42
N ASN A 410 0.30 -7.49 -30.51
CA ASN A 410 0.01 -8.92 -30.42
C ASN A 410 1.14 -9.74 -29.75
N ASN A 411 2.37 -9.19 -29.71
CA ASN A 411 3.56 -9.86 -29.26
C ASN A 411 4.17 -9.20 -28.00
N TYR A 412 3.40 -8.48 -27.18
CA TYR A 412 3.93 -8.01 -25.92
C TYR A 412 4.17 -9.21 -25.01
N GLN A 413 5.44 -9.54 -24.81
CA GLN A 413 5.83 -10.60 -23.89
C GLN A 413 6.17 -9.98 -22.54
N ILE A 414 5.43 -10.39 -21.52
CA ILE A 414 5.78 -10.11 -20.15
C ILE A 414 7.14 -10.77 -19.89
N PRO A 415 8.10 -10.10 -19.21
CA PRO A 415 9.35 -10.74 -18.82
C PRO A 415 9.12 -11.79 -17.71
N VAL A 416 8.41 -12.89 -18.06
CA VAL A 416 7.99 -13.96 -17.17
C VAL A 416 9.09 -14.46 -16.23
N PRO A 417 10.35 -14.64 -16.67
CA PRO A 417 11.40 -15.09 -15.76
C PRO A 417 11.62 -14.18 -14.55
N GLN A 418 11.47 -12.86 -14.74
CA GLN A 418 11.63 -11.89 -13.67
C GLN A 418 10.50 -11.99 -12.62
N PHE A 419 9.27 -12.36 -13.04
CA PHE A 419 8.07 -12.39 -12.20
C PHE A 419 7.58 -13.79 -11.86
N SER A 420 8.39 -14.82 -12.12
CA SER A 420 8.02 -16.23 -11.89
C SER A 420 7.71 -16.58 -10.43
N SER A 421 8.15 -15.76 -9.48
CA SER A 421 7.81 -15.91 -8.06
C SER A 421 6.41 -15.38 -7.69
N ILE A 422 5.74 -14.65 -8.61
CA ILE A 422 4.48 -13.96 -8.35
C ILE A 422 3.33 -14.56 -9.16
N ILE A 423 3.57 -14.85 -10.45
CA ILE A 423 2.55 -15.36 -11.38
C ILE A 423 2.89 -16.77 -11.88
N ASN A 424 1.86 -17.55 -12.11
CA ASN A 424 1.92 -18.91 -12.62
C ASN A 424 1.31 -19.01 -14.05
N LYS A 425 1.23 -20.22 -14.59
CA LYS A 425 0.69 -20.47 -15.94
C LYS A 425 -0.79 -20.12 -16.08
N LEU A 426 -1.60 -20.31 -15.04
CA LEU A 426 -3.02 -19.96 -15.06
C LEU A 426 -3.20 -18.44 -15.07
N ASP A 427 -2.38 -17.73 -14.29
CA ASP A 427 -2.38 -16.26 -14.28
C ASP A 427 -1.98 -15.70 -15.67
N LEU A 428 -1.00 -16.32 -16.33
CA LEU A 428 -0.63 -15.94 -17.70
C LEU A 428 -1.78 -16.17 -18.70
N LYS A 429 -2.52 -17.27 -18.58
CA LYS A 429 -3.69 -17.52 -19.40
C LYS A 429 -4.72 -16.42 -19.21
N ALA A 430 -5.07 -16.10 -17.97
CA ALA A 430 -6.02 -15.03 -17.65
C ALA A 430 -5.54 -13.65 -18.18
N ILE A 431 -4.25 -13.35 -18.11
CA ILE A 431 -3.68 -12.12 -18.68
C ILE A 431 -3.93 -12.03 -20.19
N TYR A 432 -3.73 -13.13 -20.94
CA TYR A 432 -3.97 -13.14 -22.37
C TYR A 432 -5.46 -13.04 -22.70
N GLU A 433 -6.32 -13.76 -21.95
CA GLU A 433 -7.76 -13.70 -22.12
C GLU A 433 -8.30 -12.28 -21.90
N LEU A 434 -7.96 -11.65 -20.78
CA LEU A 434 -8.39 -10.28 -20.48
C LEU A 434 -7.73 -9.24 -21.39
N GLY A 435 -6.47 -9.46 -21.78
CA GLY A 435 -5.75 -8.61 -22.73
C GLY A 435 -6.41 -8.57 -24.10
N ALA A 436 -6.99 -9.70 -24.58
CA ALA A 436 -7.73 -9.74 -25.83
C ALA A 436 -9.02 -8.90 -25.75
N LEU A 437 -9.74 -8.94 -24.61
CA LEU A 437 -10.94 -8.12 -24.39
C LEU A 437 -10.59 -6.63 -24.37
N LEU A 438 -9.57 -6.24 -23.61
CA LEU A 438 -9.13 -4.86 -23.52
C LEU A 438 -8.72 -4.31 -24.89
N LYS A 439 -8.03 -5.12 -25.70
CA LYS A 439 -7.60 -4.72 -27.05
C LYS A 439 -8.77 -4.48 -28.00
N ILE A 440 -9.83 -5.29 -27.89
CA ILE A 440 -11.06 -5.06 -28.65
C ILE A 440 -11.72 -3.77 -28.18
N ALA A 441 -11.85 -3.57 -26.86
CA ALA A 441 -12.50 -2.41 -26.26
C ALA A 441 -11.80 -1.09 -26.62
N GLU A 442 -10.46 -1.06 -26.58
CA GLU A 442 -9.66 0.11 -27.01
C GLU A 442 -9.91 0.42 -28.49
N GLY A 443 -9.94 -0.63 -29.34
CA GLY A 443 -10.28 -0.46 -30.76
C GLY A 443 -11.68 0.09 -30.99
N LEU A 444 -12.65 -0.25 -30.13
CA LEU A 444 -14.05 0.20 -30.22
C LEU A 444 -14.29 1.64 -29.74
N ASP A 445 -13.31 2.28 -29.11
CA ASP A 445 -13.36 3.72 -28.81
C ASP A 445 -12.17 4.49 -29.40
N ARG A 446 -11.71 4.06 -30.57
CA ARG A 446 -10.53 4.62 -31.25
C ARG A 446 -10.66 6.10 -31.59
N SER A 447 -11.87 6.57 -31.85
CA SER A 447 -12.15 7.97 -32.14
C SER A 447 -12.18 8.86 -30.89
N LEU A 448 -12.14 8.29 -29.69
CA LEU A 448 -12.16 8.98 -28.38
C LEU A 448 -13.45 9.80 -28.15
N VAL A 449 -14.55 9.39 -28.75
CA VAL A 449 -15.85 10.11 -28.65
C VAL A 449 -16.97 9.25 -28.06
N SER A 450 -16.63 8.11 -27.50
CA SER A 450 -17.58 7.15 -26.89
C SER A 450 -18.75 6.82 -27.80
N SER A 451 -18.42 6.52 -29.07
CA SER A 451 -19.42 6.29 -30.16
C SER A 451 -20.22 5.02 -29.94
N VAL A 452 -19.64 3.98 -29.37
CA VAL A 452 -20.32 2.72 -29.04
C VAL A 452 -21.17 2.91 -27.78
N LYS A 453 -22.50 2.68 -27.92
CA LYS A 453 -23.42 2.85 -26.77
C LYS A 453 -23.71 1.54 -26.06
N ASP A 454 -23.79 0.45 -26.81
CA ASP A 454 -24.12 -0.87 -26.28
C ASP A 454 -23.42 -1.97 -27.06
N VAL A 455 -23.12 -3.08 -26.39
CA VAL A 455 -22.40 -4.24 -26.92
C VAL A 455 -23.21 -5.50 -26.61
N GLU A 456 -23.68 -6.18 -27.63
CA GLU A 456 -24.31 -7.50 -27.50
C GLU A 456 -23.40 -8.57 -28.08
N VAL A 457 -23.26 -9.69 -27.38
CA VAL A 457 -22.38 -10.78 -27.80
C VAL A 457 -23.20 -12.06 -28.00
N THR A 458 -23.00 -12.70 -29.12
CA THR A 458 -23.55 -14.04 -29.41
C THR A 458 -22.39 -15.03 -29.56
N LEU A 459 -22.51 -16.17 -28.90
CA LEU A 459 -21.50 -17.24 -28.89
C LEU A 459 -22.02 -18.44 -29.65
N ASN A 460 -21.16 -19.00 -30.50
CA ASN A 460 -21.35 -20.34 -31.05
C ASN A 460 -20.02 -21.12 -30.99
N ASP A 461 -20.00 -22.35 -31.51
CA ASP A 461 -18.83 -23.24 -31.40
C ASP A 461 -17.63 -22.79 -32.24
N GLU A 462 -17.81 -21.93 -33.23
CA GLU A 462 -16.76 -21.49 -34.15
C GLU A 462 -16.45 -19.98 -34.03
N GLU A 463 -17.46 -19.17 -33.62
CA GLU A 463 -17.42 -17.72 -33.73
C GLU A 463 -17.94 -17.02 -32.49
N VAL A 464 -17.38 -15.83 -32.23
CA VAL A 464 -17.91 -14.82 -31.33
C VAL A 464 -18.37 -13.63 -32.18
N ILE A 465 -19.66 -13.32 -32.11
CA ILE A 465 -20.25 -12.22 -32.86
C ILE A 465 -20.59 -11.08 -31.92
N ILE A 466 -19.95 -9.92 -32.12
CA ILE A 466 -20.18 -8.69 -31.36
C ILE A 466 -21.05 -7.76 -32.22
N LEU A 467 -22.22 -7.41 -31.71
CA LEU A 467 -23.16 -6.47 -32.33
C LEU A 467 -23.12 -5.14 -31.56
N LEU A 468 -22.83 -4.06 -32.26
CA LEU A 468 -22.63 -2.73 -31.71
C LEU A 468 -23.83 -1.82 -32.01
N SER A 469 -24.32 -1.14 -30.96
CA SER A 469 -25.36 -0.11 -31.11
C SER A 469 -24.73 1.28 -31.07
N SER A 470 -25.01 2.09 -32.07
CA SER A 470 -24.51 3.49 -32.14
C SER A 470 -25.36 4.31 -33.12
N PRO A 471 -25.63 5.60 -32.81
CA PRO A 471 -26.19 6.54 -33.78
C PRO A 471 -25.18 6.99 -34.84
N LEU A 472 -23.86 6.77 -34.60
CA LEU A 472 -22.76 7.21 -35.46
C LEU A 472 -22.29 6.07 -36.38
N ASN A 473 -21.49 6.41 -37.40
CA ASN A 473 -20.76 5.42 -38.18
C ASN A 473 -19.65 4.82 -37.30
N LEU A 474 -19.46 3.50 -37.37
CA LEU A 474 -18.49 2.75 -36.56
C LEU A 474 -17.40 2.06 -37.42
N ASP A 475 -17.22 2.47 -38.67
CA ASP A 475 -16.27 1.78 -39.58
C ASP A 475 -14.84 1.84 -39.04
N VAL A 476 -14.44 2.97 -38.40
CA VAL A 476 -13.12 3.14 -37.80
C VAL A 476 -12.95 2.23 -36.58
N GLU A 477 -13.94 2.23 -35.68
CA GLU A 477 -13.95 1.41 -34.47
C GLU A 477 -13.90 -0.07 -34.78
N ILE A 478 -14.78 -0.52 -35.68
CA ILE A 478 -14.86 -1.93 -36.14
C ILE A 478 -13.52 -2.35 -36.76
N HIS A 479 -12.98 -1.51 -37.68
CA HIS A 479 -11.71 -1.82 -38.33
C HIS A 479 -10.57 -1.93 -37.32
N GLN A 480 -10.48 -1.03 -36.33
CA GLN A 480 -9.42 -1.05 -35.31
C GLN A 480 -9.61 -2.23 -34.35
N ALA A 481 -10.83 -2.52 -33.90
CA ALA A 481 -11.11 -3.66 -33.03
C ALA A 481 -10.80 -5.01 -33.69
N LEU A 482 -11.09 -5.15 -34.99
CA LEU A 482 -10.77 -6.36 -35.77
C LEU A 482 -9.27 -6.63 -35.91
N ARG A 483 -8.38 -5.65 -35.60
CA ARG A 483 -6.94 -5.93 -35.52
C ARG A 483 -6.58 -6.86 -34.35
N ALA A 484 -7.48 -7.06 -33.40
CA ALA A 484 -7.34 -8.05 -32.35
C ALA A 484 -7.70 -9.48 -32.79
N ARG A 485 -8.25 -9.67 -34.00
CA ARG A 485 -8.85 -10.95 -34.45
C ARG A 485 -7.91 -12.14 -34.33
N ASP A 486 -6.70 -12.03 -34.82
CA ASP A 486 -5.73 -13.15 -34.79
C ASP A 486 -5.35 -13.51 -33.37
N PHE A 487 -5.10 -12.51 -32.52
CA PHE A 487 -4.80 -12.71 -31.10
C PHE A 487 -6.01 -13.30 -30.35
N PHE A 488 -7.21 -12.81 -30.63
CA PHE A 488 -8.44 -13.36 -30.06
C PHE A 488 -8.63 -14.84 -30.42
N ARG A 489 -8.39 -15.20 -31.70
CA ARG A 489 -8.46 -16.60 -32.15
C ARG A 489 -7.43 -17.49 -31.46
N GLU A 490 -6.19 -17.00 -31.29
CA GLU A 490 -5.14 -17.72 -30.57
C GLU A 490 -5.52 -18.01 -29.11
N VAL A 491 -6.18 -17.06 -28.46
CA VAL A 491 -6.53 -17.14 -27.03
C VAL A 491 -7.81 -17.93 -26.77
N TYR A 492 -8.85 -17.71 -27.58
CA TYR A 492 -10.19 -18.25 -27.34
C TYR A 492 -10.58 -19.42 -28.27
N ASP A 493 -9.74 -19.74 -29.26
CA ASP A 493 -10.02 -20.75 -30.28
C ASP A 493 -11.39 -20.51 -31.02
N ARG A 494 -11.68 -19.22 -31.28
CA ARG A 494 -12.92 -18.76 -31.95
C ARG A 494 -12.61 -17.61 -32.90
N ASP A 495 -13.36 -17.53 -33.98
CA ASP A 495 -13.32 -16.38 -34.88
C ASP A 495 -14.08 -15.19 -34.31
N LEU A 496 -13.50 -14.00 -34.49
CA LEU A 496 -14.09 -12.73 -34.03
C LEU A 496 -14.79 -12.04 -35.20
N ILE A 497 -16.08 -11.77 -35.03
CA ILE A 497 -16.91 -10.99 -35.95
C ILE A 497 -17.46 -9.79 -35.21
N ILE A 498 -17.29 -8.59 -35.77
CA ILE A 498 -17.83 -7.35 -35.22
C ILE A 498 -18.66 -6.65 -36.28
N ARG A 499 -19.90 -6.29 -35.93
CA ARG A 499 -20.84 -5.62 -36.85
C ARG A 499 -21.63 -4.55 -36.10
N LYS A 500 -22.05 -3.50 -36.84
CA LYS A 500 -23.08 -2.58 -36.35
C LYS A 500 -24.46 -3.24 -36.52
N LYS A 501 -25.36 -3.03 -35.52
CA LYS A 501 -26.79 -3.42 -35.63
C LYS A 501 -27.51 -2.64 -36.70
#